data_1434a112e57dfbf4752d75f1b78bbcf9
#
_entry.id   1434a112e57dfbf4752d75f1b78bbcf9
#
_cell.length_a   1.000
_cell.length_b   1.000
_cell.length_c   1.000
_cell.angle_alpha   90.00
_cell.angle_beta   90.00
_cell.angle_gamma   90.00
#
_symmetry.space_group_name_H-M   'P 1'
#
loop_
_entity.id
_entity.type
_entity.pdbx_description
1 polymer ?
#
loop_
_entity_poly.entity_id
_entity_poly.type
_entity_poly.pdbx_seq_one_letter_code
_entity_poly.pdbx_strand_id
1 'polypeptide(L)'
;MQIGLLGKANVGKSTFFSAATETVVQSGNFPFTTIEPNIGVTHVKTDCACKSLKSRCENNLCIDGTRFIPIKLIDVAGLVPGASQGKGLGNQFLTDAMQADALVHVVDISGSTDIQGQPVSIGTHDPLEDIEFVEKEFDLWFKQILDREWHKLTKEIEQKRTKISEGLARRLSLIHI
;
A
#
# COMPACT_ATOMS: atom_id res chain seq x y z
N MET A 1 -8.89 1.19 -10.55
CA MET A 1 -8.34 1.64 -9.26
C MET A 1 -7.83 0.43 -8.52
N GLN A 2 -6.62 0.51 -7.99
CA GLN A 2 -5.96 -0.53 -7.22
C GLN A 2 -5.64 0.03 -5.82
N ILE A 3 -5.95 -0.74 -4.78
CA ILE A 3 -5.68 -0.36 -3.38
C ILE A 3 -4.73 -1.40 -2.79
N GLY A 4 -3.59 -0.95 -2.26
CA GLY A 4 -2.62 -1.80 -1.57
C GLY A 4 -2.88 -1.82 -0.07
N LEU A 5 -2.82 -3.00 0.55
CA LEU A 5 -2.83 -3.15 2.00
C LEU A 5 -1.40 -3.10 2.53
N LEU A 6 -1.15 -2.18 3.43
CA LEU A 6 0.15 -1.87 4.00
C LEU A 6 0.13 -2.11 5.51
N GLY A 7 1.25 -2.42 6.10
CA GLY A 7 1.43 -2.54 7.55
C GLY A 7 2.51 -3.56 7.92
N LYS A 8 2.91 -3.58 9.19
CA LYS A 8 3.91 -4.53 9.68
C LYS A 8 3.46 -6.00 9.54
N ALA A 9 4.33 -6.94 9.78
CA ALA A 9 3.98 -8.35 9.80
C ALA A 9 2.90 -8.66 10.88
N ASN A 10 2.03 -9.64 10.63
CA ASN A 10 1.04 -10.18 11.57
C ASN A 10 -0.04 -9.22 12.11
N VAL A 11 -0.28 -8.07 11.48
CA VAL A 11 -1.38 -7.14 11.87
C VAL A 11 -2.74 -7.50 11.27
N GLY A 12 -2.85 -8.59 10.52
CA GLY A 12 -4.12 -9.04 9.95
C GLY A 12 -4.41 -8.56 8.52
N LYS A 13 -3.43 -8.08 7.74
CA LYS A 13 -3.62 -7.66 6.34
C LYS A 13 -4.27 -8.73 5.48
N SER A 14 -3.70 -9.94 5.45
CA SER A 14 -4.22 -11.06 4.66
C SER A 14 -5.60 -11.53 5.16
N THR A 15 -5.89 -11.39 6.45
CA THR A 15 -7.22 -11.66 7.00
C THR A 15 -8.23 -10.64 6.49
N PHE A 16 -7.88 -9.36 6.51
CA PHE A 16 -8.72 -8.30 5.93
C PHE A 16 -8.92 -8.50 4.43
N PHE A 17 -7.84 -8.82 3.70
CA PHE A 17 -7.89 -9.11 2.28
C PHE A 17 -8.87 -10.26 1.98
N SER A 18 -8.74 -11.39 2.69
CA SER A 18 -9.61 -12.55 2.51
C SER A 18 -11.08 -12.22 2.77
N ALA A 19 -11.36 -11.45 3.82
CA ALA A 19 -12.72 -11.03 4.14
C ALA A 19 -13.30 -10.05 3.10
N ALA A 20 -12.47 -9.15 2.57
CA ALA A 20 -12.92 -8.14 1.61
C ALA A 20 -13.09 -8.69 0.18
N THR A 21 -12.32 -9.70 -0.21
CA THR A 21 -12.34 -10.27 -1.57
C THR A 21 -13.07 -11.62 -1.65
N GLU A 22 -13.52 -12.16 -0.51
CA GLU A 22 -14.07 -13.52 -0.40
C GLU A 22 -13.10 -14.60 -0.91
N THR A 23 -11.80 -14.28 -0.94
CA THR A 23 -10.73 -15.18 -1.40
C THR A 23 -9.99 -15.74 -0.20
N VAL A 24 -9.86 -17.07 -0.14
CA VAL A 24 -9.09 -17.73 0.94
C VAL A 24 -7.59 -17.59 0.63
N VAL A 25 -6.89 -16.82 1.45
CA VAL A 25 -5.44 -16.69 1.40
C VAL A 25 -4.85 -17.44 2.60
N GLN A 26 -3.77 -18.19 2.38
CA GLN A 26 -3.04 -18.81 3.47
C GLN A 26 -2.41 -17.73 4.36
N SER A 27 -2.95 -17.60 5.56
CA SER A 27 -2.39 -16.73 6.59
C SER A 27 -1.61 -17.59 7.60
N GLY A 28 -0.45 -17.12 8.00
CA GLY A 28 0.37 -17.77 9.03
C GLY A 28 0.90 -16.75 10.02
N ASN A 29 1.17 -17.19 11.25
CA ASN A 29 1.72 -16.35 12.31
C ASN A 29 3.25 -16.14 12.20
N PHE A 30 3.82 -16.38 11.02
CA PHE A 30 5.23 -16.19 10.77
C PHE A 30 5.46 -14.93 9.91
N PRO A 31 6.53 -14.16 10.17
CA PRO A 31 6.94 -13.08 9.28
C PRO A 31 7.13 -13.60 7.84
N PHE A 32 6.72 -12.81 6.84
CA PHE A 32 6.87 -13.14 5.41
C PHE A 32 6.01 -14.29 4.89
N THR A 33 4.83 -14.53 5.43
CA THR A 33 3.89 -15.53 4.91
C THR A 33 3.46 -15.20 3.47
N THR A 34 3.36 -13.90 3.13
CA THR A 34 3.06 -13.41 1.78
C THR A 34 4.37 -13.05 1.08
N ILE A 35 4.82 -13.87 0.14
CA ILE A 35 6.04 -13.63 -0.66
C ILE A 35 5.68 -12.91 -1.96
N GLU A 36 4.61 -13.36 -2.63
CA GLU A 36 4.04 -12.71 -3.81
C GLU A 36 2.75 -11.99 -3.42
N PRO A 37 2.49 -10.77 -3.95
CA PRO A 37 1.27 -10.05 -3.61
C PRO A 37 0.03 -10.81 -4.09
N ASN A 38 -0.93 -11.00 -3.19
CA ASN A 38 -2.23 -11.55 -3.57
C ASN A 38 -3.09 -10.42 -4.16
N ILE A 39 -3.72 -10.68 -5.29
CA ILE A 39 -4.59 -9.71 -5.95
C ILE A 39 -6.02 -10.27 -5.98
N GLY A 40 -6.96 -9.49 -5.47
CA GLY A 40 -8.37 -9.83 -5.46
C GLY A 40 -9.24 -8.66 -5.91
N VAL A 41 -10.51 -8.93 -6.14
CA VAL A 41 -11.50 -7.91 -6.49
C VAL A 41 -12.49 -7.77 -5.35
N THR A 42 -12.72 -6.54 -4.93
CA THR A 42 -13.78 -6.17 -3.99
C THR A 42 -14.60 -5.03 -4.56
N HIS A 43 -15.65 -4.59 -3.85
CA HIS A 43 -16.57 -3.57 -4.33
C HIS A 43 -16.76 -2.46 -3.31
N VAL A 44 -16.69 -1.23 -3.77
CA VAL A 44 -17.10 -0.05 -2.99
C VAL A 44 -18.56 0.28 -3.33
N LYS A 45 -19.37 0.49 -2.29
CA LYS A 45 -20.78 0.88 -2.43
C LYS A 45 -20.89 2.39 -2.51
N THR A 46 -21.69 2.88 -3.48
CA THR A 46 -22.04 4.30 -3.59
C THR A 46 -23.49 4.44 -4.08
N ASP A 47 -24.09 5.60 -3.85
CA ASP A 47 -25.41 5.88 -4.42
C ASP A 47 -25.33 5.98 -5.94
N CYS A 48 -26.23 5.28 -6.59
CA CYS A 48 -26.33 5.36 -8.04
C CYS A 48 -27.11 6.60 -8.49
N ALA A 49 -26.65 7.26 -9.54
CA ALA A 49 -27.34 8.42 -10.12
C ALA A 49 -28.79 8.12 -10.55
N CYS A 50 -29.14 6.86 -10.80
CA CYS A 50 -30.52 6.47 -11.13
C CYS A 50 -31.52 6.84 -10.02
N LYS A 51 -31.09 6.89 -8.74
CA LYS A 51 -31.92 7.36 -7.61
C LYS A 51 -32.31 8.82 -7.79
N SER A 52 -31.34 9.69 -8.03
CA SER A 52 -31.57 11.13 -8.20
C SER A 52 -32.34 11.45 -9.49
N LEU A 53 -32.07 10.71 -10.57
CA LEU A 53 -32.73 10.88 -11.85
C LEU A 53 -34.11 10.18 -11.94
N LYS A 54 -34.51 9.42 -10.91
CA LYS A 54 -35.74 8.62 -10.87
C LYS A 54 -35.92 7.76 -12.14
N SER A 55 -34.82 7.22 -12.65
CA SER A 55 -34.78 6.40 -13.86
C SER A 55 -34.40 4.96 -13.54
N ARG A 56 -34.80 4.02 -14.40
CA ARG A 56 -34.38 2.63 -14.29
C ARG A 56 -32.87 2.54 -14.65
N CYS A 57 -32.11 1.85 -13.81
CA CYS A 57 -30.71 1.60 -14.09
C CYS A 57 -30.54 0.24 -14.79
N GLU A 58 -29.91 0.25 -15.95
CA GLU A 58 -29.62 -0.98 -16.71
C GLU A 58 -28.22 -1.54 -16.40
N ASN A 59 -27.49 -0.92 -15.49
CA ASN A 59 -26.14 -1.37 -15.11
C ASN A 59 -26.23 -2.54 -14.13
N ASN A 60 -25.63 -3.68 -14.47
CA ASN A 60 -25.62 -4.90 -13.66
C ASN A 60 -24.96 -4.73 -12.28
N LEU A 61 -24.14 -3.69 -12.11
CA LEU A 61 -23.50 -3.35 -10.83
C LEU A 61 -24.33 -2.36 -10.02
N CYS A 62 -25.59 -2.13 -10.37
CA CYS A 62 -26.53 -1.33 -9.59
C CYS A 62 -27.66 -2.20 -9.09
N ILE A 63 -27.77 -2.34 -7.78
CA ILE A 63 -28.84 -3.07 -7.10
C ILE A 63 -29.60 -2.09 -6.25
N ASP A 64 -30.89 -1.93 -6.46
CA ASP A 64 -31.80 -1.03 -5.72
C ASP A 64 -31.24 0.39 -5.54
N GLY A 65 -30.64 0.93 -6.60
CA GLY A 65 -30.06 2.27 -6.59
C GLY A 65 -28.72 2.38 -5.85
N THR A 66 -28.15 1.28 -5.41
CA THR A 66 -26.78 1.22 -4.88
C THR A 66 -25.85 0.69 -5.98
N ARG A 67 -24.83 1.45 -6.31
CA ARG A 67 -23.82 1.05 -7.28
C ARG A 67 -22.63 0.38 -6.58
N PHE A 68 -22.25 -0.78 -7.07
CA PHE A 68 -21.07 -1.52 -6.65
C PHE A 68 -19.93 -1.25 -7.65
N ILE A 69 -18.91 -0.52 -7.19
CA ILE A 69 -17.74 -0.16 -8.02
C ILE A 69 -16.65 -1.19 -7.76
N PRO A 70 -16.23 -2.00 -8.75
CA PRO A 70 -15.15 -2.96 -8.55
C PRO A 70 -13.82 -2.25 -8.39
N ILE A 71 -13.06 -2.67 -7.40
CA ILE A 71 -11.70 -2.24 -7.14
C ILE A 71 -10.80 -3.46 -6.98
N LYS A 72 -9.54 -3.34 -7.41
CA LYS A 72 -8.53 -4.35 -7.12
C LYS A 72 -7.94 -4.07 -5.75
N LEU A 73 -7.87 -5.09 -4.92
CA LEU A 73 -7.17 -5.06 -3.63
C LEU A 73 -5.90 -5.89 -3.76
N ILE A 74 -4.79 -5.38 -3.25
CA ILE A 74 -3.48 -6.01 -3.28
C ILE A 74 -3.04 -6.24 -1.84
N ASP A 75 -2.85 -7.51 -1.45
CA ASP A 75 -2.26 -7.86 -0.16
C ASP A 75 -0.74 -7.89 -0.30
N VAL A 76 -0.11 -6.84 0.14
CA VAL A 76 1.35 -6.72 0.08
C VAL A 76 1.98 -7.38 1.31
N ALA A 77 3.16 -7.96 1.16
CA ALA A 77 3.90 -8.59 2.26
C ALA A 77 4.06 -7.64 3.47
N GLY A 78 4.14 -8.20 4.67
CA GLY A 78 4.34 -7.41 5.89
C GLY A 78 5.67 -6.67 5.89
N LEU A 79 5.66 -5.39 6.25
CA LEU A 79 6.86 -4.58 6.40
C LEU A 79 7.60 -4.97 7.68
N VAL A 80 8.92 -4.95 7.62
CA VAL A 80 9.80 -5.15 8.77
C VAL A 80 10.83 -4.01 8.85
N PRO A 81 11.34 -3.67 10.04
CA PRO A 81 12.35 -2.63 10.19
C PRO A 81 13.60 -2.90 9.36
N GLY A 82 14.01 -1.90 8.56
CA GLY A 82 15.14 -1.97 7.65
C GLY A 82 14.80 -2.56 6.28
N ALA A 83 13.52 -2.65 5.91
CA ALA A 83 13.09 -3.08 4.58
C ALA A 83 13.67 -2.18 3.49
N SER A 84 13.73 -0.87 3.70
CA SER A 84 14.39 0.08 2.81
C SER A 84 15.87 -0.22 2.61
N GLN A 85 16.54 -0.84 3.60
CA GLN A 85 17.94 -1.25 3.53
C GLN A 85 18.14 -2.68 3.00
N GLY A 86 17.08 -3.32 2.49
CA GLY A 86 17.12 -4.66 1.92
C GLY A 86 16.84 -5.80 2.90
N LYS A 87 16.40 -5.51 4.13
CA LYS A 87 15.97 -6.55 5.06
C LYS A 87 14.61 -7.13 4.66
N GLY A 88 14.40 -8.39 4.93
CA GLY A 88 13.18 -9.10 4.55
C GLY A 88 13.03 -9.19 3.03
N LEU A 89 11.85 -8.88 2.50
CA LEU A 89 11.60 -8.77 1.07
C LEU A 89 12.16 -7.46 0.46
N GLY A 90 12.73 -6.61 1.32
CA GLY A 90 13.48 -5.42 0.93
C GLY A 90 12.67 -4.45 0.07
N ASN A 91 13.32 -3.91 -0.96
CA ASN A 91 12.73 -2.92 -1.86
C ASN A 91 11.55 -3.46 -2.71
N GLN A 92 11.41 -4.79 -2.84
CA GLN A 92 10.31 -5.37 -3.62
C GLN A 92 8.95 -5.04 -3.01
N PHE A 93 8.85 -5.12 -1.68
CA PHE A 93 7.64 -4.72 -0.96
C PHE A 93 7.21 -3.28 -1.31
N LEU A 94 8.16 -2.34 -1.27
CA LEU A 94 7.87 -0.93 -1.56
C LEU A 94 7.52 -0.73 -3.04
N THR A 95 8.16 -1.48 -3.94
CA THR A 95 7.84 -1.48 -5.37
C THR A 95 6.43 -2.03 -5.62
N ASP A 96 6.02 -3.09 -4.93
CA ASP A 96 4.69 -3.65 -5.05
C ASP A 96 3.62 -2.70 -4.48
N ALA A 97 3.90 -2.04 -3.36
CA ALA A 97 3.03 -1.01 -2.78
C ALA A 97 2.81 0.18 -3.74
N MET A 98 3.84 0.57 -4.49
CA MET A 98 3.77 1.68 -5.45
C MET A 98 2.96 1.36 -6.73
N GLN A 99 2.58 0.11 -6.96
CA GLN A 99 1.66 -0.24 -8.04
C GLN A 99 0.20 0.12 -7.71
N ALA A 100 -0.08 0.44 -6.45
CA ALA A 100 -1.41 0.82 -6.01
C ALA A 100 -1.66 2.32 -6.21
N ASP A 101 -2.90 2.66 -6.59
CA ASP A 101 -3.35 4.06 -6.70
C ASP A 101 -3.54 4.71 -5.31
N ALA A 102 -3.79 3.88 -4.28
CA ALA A 102 -3.91 4.29 -2.89
C ALA A 102 -3.49 3.14 -1.96
N LEU A 103 -3.03 3.50 -0.76
CA LEU A 103 -2.61 2.56 0.27
C LEU A 103 -3.54 2.65 1.49
N VAL A 104 -3.91 1.49 2.03
CA VAL A 104 -4.63 1.37 3.30
C VAL A 104 -3.68 0.76 4.32
N HIS A 105 -3.33 1.53 5.34
CA HIS A 105 -2.47 1.08 6.42
C HIS A 105 -3.28 0.33 7.48
N VAL A 106 -2.95 -0.95 7.67
CA VAL A 106 -3.54 -1.82 8.71
C VAL A 106 -2.63 -1.81 9.92
N VAL A 107 -3.16 -1.39 11.06
CA VAL A 107 -2.45 -1.23 12.34
C VAL A 107 -3.08 -2.12 13.41
N ASP A 108 -2.24 -2.77 14.20
CA ASP A 108 -2.69 -3.53 15.39
C ASP A 108 -2.94 -2.59 16.57
N ILE A 109 -4.16 -2.09 16.68
CA ILE A 109 -4.57 -1.18 17.76
C ILE A 109 -4.56 -1.83 19.15
N SER A 110 -4.55 -3.17 19.22
CA SER A 110 -4.49 -3.89 20.49
C SER A 110 -3.09 -3.89 21.12
N GLY A 111 -2.06 -3.55 20.33
CA GLY A 111 -0.66 -3.61 20.75
C GLY A 111 -0.23 -5.03 21.14
N SER A 112 -0.83 -6.05 20.52
CA SER A 112 -0.55 -7.47 20.77
C SER A 112 0.59 -8.04 19.93
N THR A 113 1.17 -7.21 19.06
CA THR A 113 2.34 -7.57 18.25
C THR A 113 3.42 -6.50 18.41
N ASP A 114 4.68 -6.92 18.53
CA ASP A 114 5.82 -6.00 18.55
C ASP A 114 6.12 -5.44 17.14
N ILE A 115 7.14 -4.58 17.02
CA ILE A 115 7.52 -3.96 15.75
C ILE A 115 7.99 -4.97 14.69
N GLN A 116 8.45 -6.16 15.08
CA GLN A 116 8.79 -7.26 14.19
C GLN A 116 7.57 -8.13 13.82
N GLY A 117 6.40 -7.85 14.40
CA GLY A 117 5.19 -8.63 14.23
C GLY A 117 5.16 -9.91 15.05
N GLN A 118 5.97 -10.02 16.12
CA GLN A 118 5.92 -11.16 17.03
C GLN A 118 4.81 -10.94 18.08
N PRO A 119 4.08 -12.01 18.46
CA PRO A 119 3.05 -11.89 19.47
C PRO A 119 3.62 -11.43 20.82
N VAL A 120 2.98 -10.45 21.44
CA VAL A 120 3.26 -9.97 22.79
C VAL A 120 1.95 -9.83 23.56
N SER A 121 2.02 -9.51 24.86
CA SER A 121 0.81 -9.25 25.66
C SER A 121 0.08 -8.01 25.13
N ILE A 122 -1.25 -8.04 25.13
CA ILE A 122 -2.10 -6.92 24.72
C ILE A 122 -1.70 -5.65 25.49
N GLY A 123 -1.57 -4.53 24.76
CA GLY A 123 -1.21 -3.23 25.32
C GLY A 123 0.30 -3.06 25.62
N THR A 124 1.14 -4.01 25.19
CA THR A 124 2.61 -3.89 25.40
C THR A 124 3.26 -3.00 24.35
N HIS A 125 2.77 -3.00 23.11
CA HIS A 125 3.32 -2.21 22.01
C HIS A 125 2.41 -1.01 21.71
N ASP A 126 3.02 0.17 21.45
CA ASP A 126 2.27 1.37 21.07
C ASP A 126 1.95 1.32 19.57
N PRO A 127 0.66 1.32 19.17
CA PRO A 127 0.27 1.33 17.76
C PRO A 127 0.78 2.54 16.96
N LEU A 128 1.08 3.67 17.61
CA LEU A 128 1.64 4.85 16.94
C LEU A 128 3.05 4.59 16.40
N GLU A 129 3.83 3.77 17.09
CA GLU A 129 5.17 3.36 16.60
C GLU A 129 5.10 2.62 15.27
N ASP A 130 4.00 1.88 15.01
CA ASP A 130 3.77 1.19 13.74
C ASP A 130 3.56 2.18 12.59
N ILE A 131 2.85 3.27 12.85
CA ILE A 131 2.59 4.31 11.86
C ILE A 131 3.90 5.03 11.52
N GLU A 132 4.61 5.50 12.55
CA GLU A 132 5.90 6.19 12.38
C GLU A 132 6.94 5.32 11.68
N PHE A 133 6.98 4.05 12.02
CA PHE A 133 7.86 3.07 11.41
C PHE A 133 7.62 2.95 9.90
N VAL A 134 6.37 2.80 9.49
CA VAL A 134 6.00 2.64 8.08
C VAL A 134 6.34 3.92 7.31
N GLU A 135 5.98 5.09 7.81
CA GLU A 135 6.30 6.38 7.18
C GLU A 135 7.82 6.52 7.00
N LYS A 136 8.60 6.21 8.03
CA LYS A 136 10.06 6.28 8.00
C LYS A 136 10.68 5.35 6.95
N GLU A 137 10.17 4.12 6.80
CA GLU A 137 10.67 3.18 5.79
C GLU A 137 10.39 3.68 4.37
N PHE A 138 9.22 4.29 4.12
CA PHE A 138 8.90 4.93 2.85
C PHE A 138 9.82 6.12 2.56
N ASP A 139 10.04 6.99 3.53
CA ASP A 139 10.93 8.15 3.38
C ASP A 139 12.36 7.73 3.06
N LEU A 140 12.87 6.72 3.76
CA LEU A 140 14.22 6.18 3.52
C LEU A 140 14.34 5.55 2.14
N TRP A 141 13.33 4.80 1.71
CA TRP A 141 13.29 4.20 0.37
C TRP A 141 13.24 5.27 -0.72
N PHE A 142 12.35 6.26 -0.57
CA PHE A 142 12.25 7.38 -1.50
C PHE A 142 13.56 8.17 -1.59
N LYS A 143 14.17 8.43 -0.42
CA LYS A 143 15.50 9.07 -0.36
C LYS A 143 16.55 8.28 -1.15
N GLN A 144 16.58 6.95 -1.02
CA GLN A 144 17.55 6.12 -1.76
C GLN A 144 17.35 6.21 -3.28
N ILE A 145 16.10 6.28 -3.75
CA ILE A 145 15.81 6.48 -5.17
C ILE A 145 16.36 7.83 -5.63
N LEU A 146 16.11 8.90 -4.86
CA LEU A 146 16.64 10.22 -5.17
C LEU A 146 18.17 10.25 -5.15
N ASP A 147 18.81 9.68 -4.13
CA ASP A 147 20.27 9.65 -3.99
C ASP A 147 20.93 8.92 -5.18
N ARG A 148 20.36 7.80 -5.63
CA ARG A 148 20.85 7.04 -6.78
C ARG A 148 20.82 7.83 -8.09
N GLU A 149 19.76 8.61 -8.29
CA GLU A 149 19.56 9.38 -9.52
C GLU A 149 20.13 10.80 -9.44
N TRP A 150 20.55 11.25 -8.24
CA TRP A 150 20.91 12.64 -7.96
C TRP A 150 22.00 13.18 -8.89
N HIS A 151 23.07 12.42 -9.09
CA HIS A 151 24.17 12.83 -9.98
C HIS A 151 23.75 13.02 -11.44
N LYS A 152 22.84 12.19 -11.92
CA LYS A 152 22.32 12.32 -13.29
C LYS A 152 21.39 13.52 -13.39
N LEU A 153 20.58 13.73 -12.36
CA LEU A 153 19.65 14.84 -12.27
C LEU A 153 20.37 16.19 -12.25
N THR A 154 21.39 16.34 -11.41
CA THR A 154 22.15 17.59 -11.30
C THR A 154 22.85 17.95 -12.62
N LYS A 155 23.49 16.99 -13.28
CA LYS A 155 24.09 17.20 -14.60
C LYS A 155 23.06 17.63 -15.65
N GLU A 156 21.89 17.02 -15.65
CA GLU A 156 20.82 17.35 -16.60
C GLU A 156 20.27 18.76 -16.36
N ILE A 157 20.09 19.15 -15.10
CA ILE A 157 19.64 20.50 -14.71
C ILE A 157 20.67 21.55 -15.14
N GLU A 158 21.95 21.31 -14.88
CA GLU A 158 23.05 22.22 -15.28
C GLU A 158 23.11 22.38 -16.80
N GLN A 159 23.03 21.30 -17.57
CA GLN A 159 23.09 21.33 -19.03
C GLN A 159 21.88 22.05 -19.65
N LYS A 160 20.68 21.79 -19.13
CA LYS A 160 19.43 22.32 -19.68
C LYS A 160 18.99 23.63 -19.06
N ARG A 161 19.68 24.10 -18.00
CA ARG A 161 19.31 25.30 -17.22
C ARG A 161 17.85 25.28 -16.74
N THR A 162 17.34 24.09 -16.42
CA THR A 162 15.97 23.91 -15.93
C THR A 162 15.91 24.04 -14.40
N LYS A 163 14.70 24.28 -13.85
CA LYS A 163 14.52 24.29 -12.39
C LYS A 163 14.64 22.89 -11.82
N ILE A 164 15.13 22.77 -10.58
CA ILE A 164 15.25 21.50 -9.85
C ILE A 164 13.90 20.77 -9.80
N SER A 165 12.80 21.50 -9.54
CA SER A 165 11.45 20.93 -9.49
C SER A 165 11.01 20.28 -10.81
N GLU A 166 11.36 20.88 -11.94
CA GLU A 166 11.04 20.32 -13.27
C GLU A 166 11.87 19.07 -13.58
N GLY A 167 13.15 19.09 -13.20
CA GLY A 167 14.04 17.94 -13.33
C GLY A 167 13.58 16.76 -12.48
N LEU A 168 13.19 17.02 -11.22
CA LEU A 168 12.64 16.01 -10.31
C LEU A 168 11.33 15.43 -10.83
N ALA A 169 10.37 16.27 -11.23
CA ALA A 169 9.09 15.80 -11.75
C ALA A 169 9.26 14.87 -12.95
N ARG A 170 10.19 15.21 -13.89
CA ARG A 170 10.49 14.36 -15.04
C ARG A 170 11.10 13.02 -14.63
N ARG A 171 12.04 13.02 -13.68
CA ARG A 171 12.68 11.78 -13.22
C ARG A 171 11.74 10.88 -12.44
N LEU A 172 10.94 11.44 -11.55
CA LEU A 172 9.93 10.68 -10.80
C LEU A 172 8.90 10.06 -11.74
N SER A 173 8.44 10.77 -12.76
CA SER A 173 7.55 10.22 -13.79
C SER A 173 8.19 9.06 -14.58
N LEU A 174 9.51 9.09 -14.83
CA LEU A 174 10.24 8.00 -15.51
C LEU A 174 10.43 6.77 -14.61
N ILE A 175 10.38 6.91 -13.30
CA ILE A 175 10.50 5.82 -12.33
C ILE A 175 9.11 5.24 -12.00
N HIS A 176 8.04 5.76 -12.60
CA HIS A 176 6.65 5.39 -12.32
C HIS A 176 6.21 5.65 -10.85
N ILE A 177 6.68 6.75 -10.26
CA ILE A 177 6.25 7.25 -8.95
C ILE A 177 5.37 8.48 -9.16
#